data_9b7bf42db885ae0561cc40b5529de5f2
#
_entry.id   9b7bf42db885ae0561cc40b5529de5f2
#
_cell.length_a   1.000
_cell.length_b   1.000
_cell.length_c   1.000
_cell.angle_alpha   90.00
_cell.angle_beta   90.00
_cell.angle_gamma   90.00
#
_symmetry.space_group_name_H-M   'P 1'
#
loop_
_entity.id
_entity.type
_entity.pdbx_description
1 polymer ?
#
loop_
_entity_poly.entity_id
_entity_poly.type
_entity_poly.pdbx_seq_one_letter_code
_entity_poly.pdbx_strand_id
1 'polypeptide(L)'
;NHGAVTRPDIKDHNAGGGAQGGGAGPDAAAAGAGTGGKAVPMSSVRRATSRAMMKSVSESAQTTIMMDAQVDELVSRYGAAKERYAADGLKLSYTAAAVKAVAEALAEHPEIRTISEGEETIRTLENIDIGVAVDLGNGLMVPVLRDCDRKDLKTLAADLASLVDRAKAGSLGQDDFGGAATSVSNVGMFGVRYFTPILNPPESAIVGLGTLEQEPVIRDGGIFPAWIFALSMTYDHRIIDGAPAARFLAAVKEKLNGVIPE
;
A
#
# COMPACT_ATOMS: atom_id res chain seq x y z
N ASN A 1 -7.54 8.56 -41.62
CA ASN A 1 -6.06 8.57 -41.59
C ASN A 1 -5.63 9.11 -40.23
N HIS A 2 -5.40 8.22 -39.29
CA HIS A 2 -4.81 8.56 -37.99
C HIS A 2 -3.30 8.51 -38.16
N GLY A 3 -2.61 9.66 -37.91
CA GLY A 3 -1.19 9.84 -38.07
C GLY A 3 -0.38 8.91 -37.16
N ALA A 4 -0.03 7.76 -37.66
CA ALA A 4 0.95 6.90 -37.05
C ALA A 4 2.35 7.35 -37.51
N VAL A 5 3.24 7.61 -36.55
CA VAL A 5 4.64 7.92 -36.81
C VAL A 5 5.31 6.70 -37.49
N THR A 6 5.88 6.88 -38.69
CA THR A 6 6.48 5.80 -39.45
C THR A 6 8.01 5.82 -39.35
N ARG A 7 8.69 4.72 -39.70
CA ARG A 7 10.17 4.63 -39.69
C ARG A 7 10.89 5.71 -40.52
N PRO A 8 10.37 6.26 -41.62
CA PRO A 8 10.98 7.40 -42.31
C PRO A 8 11.02 8.68 -41.46
N ASP A 9 9.95 8.96 -40.69
CA ASP A 9 9.86 10.18 -39.89
C ASP A 9 10.95 10.27 -38.78
N ILE A 10 11.46 9.11 -38.35
CA ILE A 10 12.55 9.03 -37.36
C ILE A 10 13.95 9.28 -38.00
N LYS A 11 14.11 8.94 -39.25
CA LYS A 11 15.42 9.15 -39.98
C LYS A 11 15.67 10.59 -40.32
N ASP A 12 14.66 11.36 -40.69
CA ASP A 12 14.80 12.76 -41.05
C ASP A 12 15.09 13.68 -39.86
N HIS A 13 14.73 13.24 -38.64
CA HIS A 13 15.03 14.00 -37.40
C HIS A 13 16.50 13.87 -36.96
N ASN A 14 17.22 12.82 -37.41
CA ASN A 14 18.61 12.56 -37.00
C ASN A 14 19.68 13.05 -38.04
N ALA A 15 19.27 13.64 -39.13
CA ALA A 15 20.17 14.00 -40.23
C ALA A 15 20.56 15.50 -40.33
N GLY A 16 20.19 16.30 -39.33
CA GLY A 16 20.43 17.74 -39.38
C GLY A 16 21.23 18.29 -38.20
N GLY A 17 22.53 18.55 -38.40
CA GLY A 17 23.22 19.56 -37.62
C GLY A 17 24.48 19.18 -36.87
N GLY A 18 25.55 19.00 -37.55
CA GLY A 18 26.88 19.25 -36.99
C GLY A 18 27.21 20.74 -37.04
N ALA A 19 27.46 21.37 -35.88
CA ALA A 19 28.26 22.59 -35.79
C ALA A 19 28.84 22.72 -34.37
N GLN A 20 30.16 22.88 -34.34
CA GLN A 20 31.03 23.13 -33.18
C GLN A 20 30.76 24.46 -32.52
N GLY A 21 30.94 24.54 -31.19
CA GLY A 21 31.03 25.80 -30.47
C GLY A 21 30.98 25.69 -28.97
N GLY A 22 32.14 25.70 -28.30
CA GLY A 22 32.48 26.44 -27.11
C GLY A 22 31.65 26.25 -25.84
N GLY A 23 32.32 25.82 -24.77
CA GLY A 23 31.87 25.58 -23.42
C GLY A 23 31.16 26.75 -22.72
N ALA A 24 30.18 26.33 -21.94
CA ALA A 24 29.75 26.90 -20.67
C ALA A 24 28.90 25.84 -20.02
N GLY A 25 29.15 25.52 -18.75
CA GLY A 25 28.36 24.54 -18.00
C GLY A 25 26.90 24.95 -17.95
N PRO A 26 25.97 24.00 -17.81
CA PRO A 26 24.56 24.34 -17.70
C PRO A 26 24.28 24.94 -16.34
N ASP A 27 24.20 26.26 -16.33
CA ASP A 27 23.47 26.99 -15.28
C ASP A 27 22.03 26.45 -15.24
N ALA A 28 21.67 25.91 -14.11
CA ALA A 28 20.32 25.48 -13.78
C ALA A 28 19.42 26.72 -13.56
N ALA A 29 19.16 27.47 -14.59
CA ALA A 29 18.31 28.65 -14.57
C ALA A 29 17.39 28.70 -15.79
N ALA A 30 16.51 27.72 -15.91
CA ALA A 30 15.31 27.84 -16.73
C ALA A 30 14.11 27.31 -15.93
N ALA A 31 13.87 27.91 -14.77
CA ALA A 31 12.65 27.74 -14.04
C ALA A 31 11.75 28.94 -14.30
N GLY A 32 10.80 28.77 -15.23
CA GLY A 32 9.47 29.28 -15.07
C GLY A 32 9.25 30.76 -15.18
N ALA A 33 8.89 31.18 -16.38
CA ALA A 33 8.04 32.37 -16.54
C ALA A 33 6.73 32.16 -15.76
N GLY A 34 6.53 32.91 -14.69
CA GLY A 34 5.26 33.47 -14.24
C GLY A 34 4.07 32.54 -13.93
N THR A 35 4.22 31.53 -13.09
CA THR A 35 3.08 31.09 -12.28
C THR A 35 3.21 31.78 -10.93
N GLY A 36 2.30 32.76 -10.66
CA GLY A 36 2.26 33.45 -9.38
C GLY A 36 2.11 32.47 -8.22
N GLY A 37 3.13 32.35 -7.38
CA GLY A 37 3.16 31.44 -6.24
C GLY A 37 4.44 31.63 -5.42
N LYS A 38 4.37 31.26 -4.14
CA LYS A 38 5.51 31.32 -3.22
C LYS A 38 6.28 30.00 -3.30
N ALA A 39 7.52 30.03 -3.79
CA ALA A 39 8.40 28.88 -3.70
C ALA A 39 8.78 28.61 -2.23
N VAL A 40 8.58 27.37 -1.77
CA VAL A 40 8.97 26.92 -0.43
C VAL A 40 9.86 25.69 -0.56
N PRO A 41 11.06 25.69 0.05
CA PRO A 41 11.94 24.52 0.02
C PRO A 41 11.28 23.30 0.65
N MET A 42 11.44 22.12 0.05
CA MET A 42 11.00 20.86 0.67
C MET A 42 11.75 20.61 1.98
N SER A 43 11.04 20.10 2.99
CA SER A 43 11.67 19.62 4.23
C SER A 43 12.60 18.43 3.95
N SER A 44 13.50 18.10 4.88
CA SER A 44 14.38 16.92 4.76
C SER A 44 13.59 15.62 4.63
N VAL A 45 12.52 15.47 5.43
CA VAL A 45 11.60 14.33 5.38
C VAL A 45 10.94 14.24 4.00
N ARG A 46 10.37 15.35 3.50
CA ARG A 46 9.72 15.35 2.18
C ARG A 46 10.69 14.99 1.05
N ARG A 47 11.95 15.46 1.12
CA ARG A 47 12.98 15.08 0.14
C ARG A 47 13.33 13.60 0.21
N ALA A 48 13.40 13.03 1.43
CA ALA A 48 13.65 11.59 1.60
C ALA A 48 12.51 10.74 1.04
N THR A 49 11.26 11.09 1.37
CA THR A 49 10.06 10.44 0.83
C THR A 49 10.02 10.52 -0.72
N SER A 50 10.30 11.70 -1.27
CA SER A 50 10.34 11.89 -2.73
C SER A 50 11.33 10.94 -3.41
N ARG A 51 12.57 10.85 -2.87
CA ARG A 51 13.57 9.92 -3.40
C ARG A 51 13.14 8.46 -3.27
N ALA A 52 12.58 8.07 -2.12
CA ALA A 52 12.11 6.70 -1.89
C ALA A 52 10.99 6.31 -2.85
N MET A 53 10.00 7.18 -3.06
CA MET A 53 8.88 6.91 -3.98
C MET A 53 9.32 6.87 -5.44
N MET A 54 10.20 7.79 -5.86
CA MET A 54 10.76 7.76 -7.22
C MET A 54 11.59 6.49 -7.44
N LYS A 55 12.40 6.09 -6.47
CA LYS A 55 13.15 4.83 -6.53
C LYS A 55 12.20 3.64 -6.66
N SER A 56 11.16 3.58 -5.83
CA SER A 56 10.16 2.51 -5.87
C SER A 56 9.54 2.36 -7.26
N VAL A 57 9.04 3.45 -7.84
CA VAL A 57 8.36 3.41 -9.15
C VAL A 57 9.32 3.11 -10.30
N SER A 58 10.58 3.59 -10.22
CA SER A 58 11.57 3.38 -11.29
C SER A 58 12.20 1.98 -11.25
N GLU A 59 12.25 1.32 -10.10
CA GLU A 59 12.93 0.03 -9.91
C GLU A 59 11.98 -1.17 -9.85
N SER A 60 10.65 -0.96 -9.94
CA SER A 60 9.65 -2.03 -9.90
C SER A 60 8.60 -1.88 -10.99
N ALA A 61 8.11 -3.02 -11.51
CA ALA A 61 7.02 -3.08 -12.47
C ALA A 61 5.68 -3.14 -11.74
N GLN A 62 5.25 -2.02 -11.15
CA GLN A 62 4.07 -1.98 -10.30
C GLN A 62 2.78 -2.18 -11.08
N THR A 63 1.98 -3.14 -10.64
CA THR A 63 0.64 -3.42 -11.16
C THR A 63 -0.34 -3.47 -9.99
N THR A 64 -1.55 -2.94 -10.16
CA THR A 64 -2.57 -2.95 -9.12
C THR A 64 -3.79 -3.74 -9.55
N ILE A 65 -4.27 -4.61 -8.67
CA ILE A 65 -5.56 -5.27 -8.75
C ILE A 65 -6.49 -4.76 -7.66
N MET A 66 -7.79 -4.83 -7.91
CA MET A 66 -8.83 -4.34 -7.00
C MET A 66 -9.92 -5.40 -6.86
N MET A 67 -10.52 -5.49 -5.67
CA MET A 67 -11.53 -6.50 -5.37
C MET A 67 -12.49 -5.99 -4.29
N ASP A 68 -13.77 -6.30 -4.45
CA ASP A 68 -14.78 -6.09 -3.42
C ASP A 68 -14.85 -7.30 -2.49
N ALA A 69 -14.70 -7.06 -1.19
CA ALA A 69 -14.91 -8.06 -0.16
C ALA A 69 -16.27 -7.83 0.50
N GLN A 70 -17.20 -8.77 0.34
CA GLN A 70 -18.43 -8.75 1.12
C GLN A 70 -18.10 -9.18 2.56
N VAL A 71 -18.39 -8.31 3.55
CA VAL A 71 -17.90 -8.46 4.93
C VAL A 71 -19.02 -8.29 5.97
N ASP A 72 -20.19 -8.83 5.68
CA ASP A 72 -21.37 -8.73 6.57
C ASP A 72 -21.10 -9.34 7.95
N GLU A 73 -20.39 -10.48 8.01
CA GLU A 73 -20.03 -11.13 9.27
C GLU A 73 -19.02 -10.32 10.09
N LEU A 74 -17.99 -9.76 9.43
CA LEU A 74 -17.05 -8.86 10.09
C LEU A 74 -17.78 -7.70 10.76
N VAL A 75 -18.67 -7.02 10.03
CA VAL A 75 -19.40 -5.85 10.54
C VAL A 75 -20.37 -6.24 11.65
N SER A 76 -21.09 -7.36 11.50
CA SER A 76 -22.03 -7.83 12.52
C SER A 76 -21.37 -8.13 13.87
N ARG A 77 -20.15 -8.70 13.84
CA ARG A 77 -19.37 -9.05 15.03
C ARG A 77 -18.58 -7.86 15.59
N TYR A 78 -18.27 -6.87 14.73
CA TYR A 78 -17.39 -5.75 15.09
C TYR A 78 -17.93 -4.92 16.25
N GLY A 79 -19.25 -4.63 16.30
CA GLY A 79 -19.87 -3.81 17.34
C GLY A 79 -19.64 -4.39 18.74
N ALA A 80 -20.04 -5.66 18.94
CA ALA A 80 -19.88 -6.37 20.21
C ALA A 80 -18.39 -6.57 20.57
N ALA A 81 -17.55 -6.90 19.59
CA ALA A 81 -16.11 -7.03 19.81
C ALA A 81 -15.49 -5.70 20.24
N LYS A 82 -15.87 -4.58 19.62
CA LYS A 82 -15.38 -3.24 19.96
C LYS A 82 -15.71 -2.88 21.43
N GLU A 83 -16.91 -3.22 21.91
CA GLU A 83 -17.30 -2.99 23.30
C GLU A 83 -16.47 -3.85 24.27
N ARG A 84 -16.28 -5.14 23.97
CA ARG A 84 -15.42 -6.04 24.75
C ARG A 84 -13.98 -5.52 24.84
N TYR A 85 -13.40 -5.08 23.73
CA TYR A 85 -12.05 -4.53 23.70
C TYR A 85 -11.94 -3.22 24.46
N ALA A 86 -12.97 -2.36 24.37
CA ALA A 86 -13.00 -1.09 25.11
C ALA A 86 -13.06 -1.29 26.62
N ALA A 87 -13.74 -2.34 27.10
CA ALA A 87 -13.76 -2.72 28.52
C ALA A 87 -12.36 -3.10 29.05
N ASP A 88 -11.49 -3.61 28.17
CA ASP A 88 -10.09 -3.93 28.48
C ASP A 88 -9.14 -2.74 28.19
N GLY A 89 -9.68 -1.54 27.89
CA GLY A 89 -8.88 -0.36 27.54
C GLY A 89 -8.24 -0.40 26.15
N LEU A 90 -8.70 -1.30 25.27
CA LEU A 90 -8.14 -1.49 23.93
C LEU A 90 -9.05 -0.88 22.85
N LYS A 91 -8.43 -0.47 21.74
CA LYS A 91 -9.14 0.09 20.58
C LYS A 91 -9.10 -0.88 19.41
N LEU A 92 -10.20 -1.59 19.18
CA LEU A 92 -10.38 -2.37 17.96
C LEU A 92 -10.61 -1.43 16.77
N SER A 93 -9.99 -1.75 15.61
CA SER A 93 -10.20 -1.03 14.35
C SER A 93 -10.34 -2.00 13.19
N TYR A 94 -11.01 -1.59 12.12
CA TYR A 94 -11.04 -2.38 10.88
C TYR A 94 -9.65 -2.57 10.28
N THR A 95 -8.72 -1.63 10.51
CA THR A 95 -7.32 -1.79 10.11
C THR A 95 -6.67 -2.97 10.85
N ALA A 96 -6.90 -3.13 12.16
CA ALA A 96 -6.37 -4.27 12.91
C ALA A 96 -6.94 -5.60 12.40
N ALA A 97 -8.25 -5.64 12.12
CA ALA A 97 -8.89 -6.81 11.52
C ALA A 97 -8.30 -7.14 10.14
N ALA A 98 -8.09 -6.14 9.30
CA ALA A 98 -7.48 -6.32 7.99
C ALA A 98 -6.01 -6.78 8.08
N VAL A 99 -5.21 -6.23 9.00
CA VAL A 99 -3.84 -6.71 9.26
C VAL A 99 -3.83 -8.18 9.64
N LYS A 100 -4.77 -8.62 10.51
CA LYS A 100 -4.89 -10.03 10.88
C LYS A 100 -5.25 -10.90 9.68
N ALA A 101 -6.23 -10.50 8.86
CA ALA A 101 -6.61 -11.22 7.63
C ALA A 101 -5.44 -11.31 6.62
N VAL A 102 -4.70 -10.22 6.45
CA VAL A 102 -3.49 -10.19 5.59
C VAL A 102 -2.42 -11.13 6.14
N ALA A 103 -2.17 -11.13 7.46
CA ALA A 103 -1.18 -12.02 8.07
C ALA A 103 -1.52 -13.50 7.87
N GLU A 104 -2.78 -13.87 8.07
CA GLU A 104 -3.27 -15.24 7.85
C GLU A 104 -3.18 -15.65 6.37
N ALA A 105 -3.51 -14.74 5.46
CA ALA A 105 -3.36 -14.99 4.03
C ALA A 105 -1.88 -15.15 3.62
N LEU A 106 -0.95 -14.34 4.17
CA LEU A 106 0.48 -14.44 3.91
C LEU A 106 1.07 -15.78 4.39
N ALA A 107 0.52 -16.39 5.44
CA ALA A 107 0.95 -17.71 5.89
C ALA A 107 0.67 -18.79 4.84
N GLU A 108 -0.41 -18.65 4.07
CA GLU A 108 -0.83 -19.58 3.02
C GLU A 108 -0.21 -19.24 1.64
N HIS A 109 0.29 -18.00 1.47
CA HIS A 109 0.81 -17.46 0.22
C HIS A 109 2.27 -16.97 0.36
N PRO A 110 3.24 -17.87 0.55
CA PRO A 110 4.64 -17.48 0.77
C PRO A 110 5.25 -16.72 -0.42
N GLU A 111 4.72 -16.89 -1.63
CA GLU A 111 5.14 -16.17 -2.84
C GLU A 111 4.89 -14.66 -2.77
N ILE A 112 3.98 -14.21 -1.90
CA ILE A 112 3.66 -12.78 -1.74
C ILE A 112 4.62 -12.10 -0.74
N ARG A 113 5.17 -12.85 0.22
CA ARG A 113 6.13 -12.33 1.21
C ARG A 113 7.57 -12.39 0.70
N THR A 114 7.76 -12.02 -0.55
CA THR A 114 9.07 -11.98 -1.20
C THR A 114 9.59 -10.55 -1.31
N ILE A 115 10.89 -10.40 -1.30
CA ILE A 115 11.57 -9.14 -1.56
C ILE A 115 12.61 -9.32 -2.67
N SER A 116 12.87 -8.26 -3.43
CA SER A 116 13.96 -8.25 -4.40
C SER A 116 15.29 -7.95 -3.70
N GLU A 117 16.30 -8.77 -3.95
CA GLU A 117 17.68 -8.53 -3.54
C GLU A 117 18.53 -8.30 -4.81
N GLY A 118 18.47 -7.09 -5.35
CA GLY A 118 19.07 -6.75 -6.63
C GLY A 118 18.22 -7.21 -7.82
N GLU A 119 18.86 -7.44 -8.97
CA GLU A 119 18.14 -7.76 -10.22
C GLU A 119 17.91 -9.26 -10.43
N GLU A 120 18.70 -10.13 -9.78
CA GLU A 120 18.74 -11.57 -10.07
C GLU A 120 18.25 -12.45 -8.90
N THR A 121 18.02 -11.87 -7.72
CA THR A 121 17.71 -12.66 -6.52
C THR A 121 16.43 -12.18 -5.85
N ILE A 122 15.59 -13.12 -5.48
CA ILE A 122 14.43 -12.88 -4.62
C ILE A 122 14.62 -13.66 -3.32
N ARG A 123 14.18 -13.10 -2.20
CA ARG A 123 14.15 -13.75 -0.91
C ARG A 123 12.72 -13.83 -0.39
N THR A 124 12.28 -15.02 0.00
CA THR A 124 11.04 -15.21 0.76
C THR A 124 11.34 -14.99 2.23
N LEU A 125 10.60 -14.08 2.87
CA LEU A 125 10.76 -13.79 4.29
C LEU A 125 10.11 -14.88 5.13
N GLU A 126 10.76 -15.27 6.24
CA GLU A 126 10.24 -16.27 7.17
C GLU A 126 9.17 -15.69 8.09
N ASN A 127 9.43 -14.49 8.62
CA ASN A 127 8.51 -13.80 9.52
C ASN A 127 7.41 -13.07 8.74
N ILE A 128 6.22 -13.03 9.32
CA ILE A 128 5.09 -12.28 8.77
C ILE A 128 4.95 -10.97 9.57
N ASP A 129 5.85 -10.05 9.24
CA ASP A 129 5.86 -8.69 9.75
C ASP A 129 5.12 -7.79 8.76
N ILE A 130 4.25 -6.91 9.25
CA ILE A 130 3.41 -6.07 8.39
C ILE A 130 3.65 -4.60 8.68
N GLY A 131 4.05 -3.85 7.63
CA GLY A 131 4.11 -2.40 7.67
C GLY A 131 2.72 -1.79 7.71
N VAL A 132 2.51 -0.75 8.52
CA VAL A 132 1.23 -0.04 8.54
C VAL A 132 1.47 1.43 8.25
N ALA A 133 0.83 1.94 7.19
CA ALA A 133 0.94 3.35 6.83
C ALA A 133 0.20 4.23 7.86
N VAL A 134 0.92 5.14 8.50
CA VAL A 134 0.41 6.07 9.51
C VAL A 134 0.61 7.50 9.03
N ASP A 135 -0.49 8.24 8.86
CA ASP A 135 -0.47 9.67 8.56
C ASP A 135 -0.21 10.48 9.83
N LEU A 136 0.80 11.35 9.78
CA LEU A 136 1.18 12.25 10.86
C LEU A 136 0.74 13.70 10.60
N GLY A 137 -0.03 13.95 9.52
CA GLY A 137 -0.45 15.29 9.10
C GLY A 137 0.65 16.09 8.38
N ASN A 138 1.91 15.88 8.71
CA ASN A 138 3.07 16.51 8.08
C ASN A 138 3.94 15.53 7.27
N GLY A 139 3.56 14.26 7.24
CA GLY A 139 4.23 13.19 6.52
C GLY A 139 3.62 11.83 6.79
N LEU A 140 4.06 10.83 6.05
CA LEU A 140 3.67 9.44 6.19
C LEU A 140 4.84 8.64 6.73
N MET A 141 4.58 7.76 7.69
CA MET A 141 5.52 6.73 8.15
C MET A 141 4.89 5.35 7.98
N VAL A 142 5.74 4.34 7.80
CA VAL A 142 5.31 2.93 7.69
C VAL A 142 6.07 2.10 8.73
N PRO A 143 5.72 2.24 10.02
CA PRO A 143 6.26 1.36 11.05
C PRO A 143 5.72 -0.06 10.92
N VAL A 144 6.40 -1.03 11.53
CA VAL A 144 6.19 -2.46 11.30
C VAL A 144 5.67 -3.16 12.55
N LEU A 145 4.53 -3.83 12.40
CA LEU A 145 4.02 -4.81 13.37
C LEU A 145 4.74 -6.13 13.16
N ARG A 146 5.27 -6.70 14.23
CA ARG A 146 6.07 -7.93 14.19
C ARG A 146 5.23 -9.16 14.48
N ASP A 147 5.59 -10.31 13.87
CA ASP A 147 5.01 -11.65 14.11
C ASP A 147 3.48 -11.67 14.04
N CYS A 148 2.90 -11.05 13.01
CA CYS A 148 1.44 -10.82 12.92
C CYS A 148 0.63 -12.11 12.78
N ASP A 149 1.20 -13.16 12.22
CA ASP A 149 0.58 -14.49 12.08
C ASP A 149 0.40 -15.19 13.43
N ARG A 150 1.35 -14.98 14.37
CA ARG A 150 1.40 -15.64 15.68
C ARG A 150 0.57 -14.95 16.75
N LYS A 151 0.08 -13.74 16.47
CA LYS A 151 -0.70 -12.92 17.39
C LYS A 151 -2.19 -13.06 17.12
N ASP A 152 -2.98 -13.09 18.19
CA ASP A 152 -4.42 -12.96 18.08
C ASP A 152 -4.83 -11.51 17.74
N LEU A 153 -6.08 -11.32 17.36
CA LEU A 153 -6.58 -10.00 16.98
C LEU A 153 -6.48 -8.99 18.13
N LYS A 154 -6.65 -9.43 19.39
CA LYS A 154 -6.58 -8.56 20.57
C LYS A 154 -5.16 -8.00 20.74
N THR A 155 -4.17 -8.85 20.68
CA THR A 155 -2.75 -8.47 20.74
C THR A 155 -2.37 -7.55 19.58
N LEU A 156 -2.79 -7.88 18.34
CA LEU A 156 -2.54 -7.03 17.18
C LEU A 156 -3.20 -5.66 17.29
N ALA A 157 -4.42 -5.58 17.84
CA ALA A 157 -5.10 -4.30 18.05
C ALA A 157 -4.38 -3.43 19.08
N ALA A 158 -3.86 -4.04 20.17
CA ALA A 158 -3.06 -3.36 21.18
C ALA A 158 -1.74 -2.84 20.59
N ASP A 159 -1.02 -3.70 19.89
CA ASP A 159 0.27 -3.36 19.27
C ASP A 159 0.11 -2.26 18.22
N LEU A 160 -0.93 -2.33 17.38
CA LEU A 160 -1.23 -1.31 16.39
C LEU A 160 -1.54 0.04 17.05
N ALA A 161 -2.35 0.05 18.11
CA ALA A 161 -2.67 1.28 18.83
C ALA A 161 -1.41 1.90 19.42
N SER A 162 -0.58 1.11 20.11
CA SER A 162 0.71 1.55 20.64
C SER A 162 1.65 2.10 19.56
N LEU A 163 1.73 1.41 18.42
CA LEU A 163 2.57 1.81 17.29
C LEU A 163 2.13 3.17 16.71
N VAL A 164 0.82 3.35 16.54
CA VAL A 164 0.24 4.62 16.06
C VAL A 164 0.47 5.75 17.06
N ASP A 165 0.31 5.50 18.36
CA ASP A 165 0.52 6.51 19.40
C ASP A 165 2.00 6.93 19.47
N ARG A 166 2.94 5.98 19.40
CA ARG A 166 4.37 6.25 19.32
C ARG A 166 4.74 7.02 18.05
N ALA A 167 4.12 6.68 16.92
CA ALA A 167 4.32 7.40 15.66
C ALA A 167 3.92 8.87 15.80
N LYS A 168 2.73 9.15 16.36
CA LYS A 168 2.22 10.50 16.58
C LYS A 168 3.05 11.28 17.61
N ALA A 169 3.58 10.61 18.62
CA ALA A 169 4.46 11.19 19.62
C ALA A 169 5.90 11.43 19.12
N GLY A 170 6.24 10.94 17.91
CA GLY A 170 7.61 11.03 17.38
C GLY A 170 8.63 10.16 18.15
N SER A 171 8.17 9.11 18.82
CA SER A 171 8.98 8.22 19.68
C SER A 171 9.27 6.85 19.05
N LEU A 172 9.08 6.72 17.73
CA LEU A 172 9.50 5.50 17.00
C LEU A 172 11.03 5.44 16.92
N GLY A 173 11.57 4.24 17.19
CA GLY A 173 12.98 3.93 17.06
C GLY A 173 13.31 3.29 15.71
N GLN A 174 14.59 3.04 15.47
CA GLN A 174 15.08 2.40 14.24
C GLN A 174 14.49 0.99 14.06
N ASP A 175 14.30 0.25 15.16
CA ASP A 175 13.76 -1.12 15.17
C ASP A 175 12.27 -1.20 14.79
N ASP A 176 11.57 -0.07 14.82
CA ASP A 176 10.17 0.01 14.38
C ASP A 176 10.01 0.02 12.85
N PHE A 177 11.11 0.03 12.09
CA PHE A 177 11.07 0.14 10.63
C PHE A 177 11.79 -1.02 9.94
N GLY A 178 11.42 -1.25 8.67
CA GLY A 178 12.05 -2.24 7.79
C GLY A 178 11.72 -3.69 8.12
N GLY A 179 12.00 -4.58 7.18
CA GLY A 179 11.80 -6.03 7.31
C GLY A 179 10.34 -6.50 7.19
N ALA A 180 9.41 -5.64 6.79
CA ALA A 180 8.05 -6.05 6.55
C ALA A 180 7.94 -6.97 5.33
N ALA A 181 7.07 -7.97 5.41
CA ALA A 181 6.73 -8.87 4.30
C ALA A 181 5.80 -8.19 3.30
N THR A 182 4.95 -7.30 3.78
CA THR A 182 4.05 -6.45 3.01
C THR A 182 3.62 -5.26 3.87
N SER A 183 3.06 -4.24 3.26
CA SER A 183 2.46 -3.11 3.98
C SER A 183 0.95 -3.06 3.81
N VAL A 184 0.27 -2.44 4.78
CA VAL A 184 -1.17 -2.12 4.72
C VAL A 184 -1.33 -0.60 4.80
N SER A 185 -2.06 -0.04 3.85
CA SER A 185 -2.42 1.38 3.80
C SER A 185 -3.93 1.55 3.81
N ASN A 186 -4.46 2.44 4.65
CA ASN A 186 -5.90 2.67 4.78
C ASN A 186 -6.23 4.14 4.48
N VAL A 187 -7.04 4.36 3.45
CA VAL A 187 -7.58 5.68 3.09
C VAL A 187 -9.12 5.68 3.01
N GLY A 188 -9.76 4.58 3.39
CA GLY A 188 -11.21 4.44 3.37
C GLY A 188 -11.94 5.46 4.22
N MET A 189 -11.31 5.93 5.33
CA MET A 189 -11.87 6.98 6.18
C MET A 189 -12.05 8.33 5.47
N PHE A 190 -11.40 8.53 4.32
CA PHE A 190 -11.52 9.73 3.50
C PHE A 190 -12.54 9.56 2.35
N GLY A 191 -13.29 8.45 2.32
CA GLY A 191 -14.26 8.15 1.26
C GLY A 191 -13.62 7.64 -0.05
N VAL A 192 -12.36 7.21 -0.02
CA VAL A 192 -11.67 6.65 -1.17
C VAL A 192 -12.00 5.17 -1.28
N ARG A 193 -12.68 4.78 -2.36
CA ARG A 193 -13.05 3.37 -2.59
C ARG A 193 -11.84 2.54 -3.00
N TYR A 194 -11.15 2.94 -4.05
CA TYR A 194 -9.96 2.26 -4.53
C TYR A 194 -8.84 3.26 -4.78
N PHE A 195 -7.63 2.82 -4.61
CA PHE A 195 -6.43 3.57 -4.95
C PHE A 195 -5.29 2.62 -5.32
N THR A 196 -4.24 3.16 -5.89
CA THR A 196 -3.04 2.43 -6.30
C THR A 196 -1.89 2.80 -5.35
N PRO A 197 -1.74 2.12 -4.19
CA PRO A 197 -0.62 2.40 -3.29
C PRO A 197 0.71 2.10 -3.99
N ILE A 198 1.70 2.95 -3.78
CA ILE A 198 3.07 2.71 -4.25
C ILE A 198 3.76 1.77 -3.27
N LEU A 199 4.53 0.81 -3.80
CA LEU A 199 5.30 -0.13 -3.00
C LEU A 199 6.29 0.58 -2.08
N ASN A 200 6.48 0.02 -0.88
CA ASN A 200 7.49 0.46 0.08
C ASN A 200 8.72 -0.47 -0.01
N PRO A 201 9.75 -0.13 -0.80
CA PRO A 201 10.88 -1.04 -1.02
C PRO A 201 11.58 -1.42 0.29
N PRO A 202 12.04 -2.69 0.41
CA PRO A 202 12.15 -3.73 -0.64
C PRO A 202 10.92 -4.64 -0.79
N GLU A 203 9.78 -4.30 -0.18
CA GLU A 203 8.55 -5.09 -0.26
C GLU A 203 8.05 -5.23 -1.70
N SER A 204 7.54 -6.42 -2.05
CA SER A 204 7.00 -6.72 -3.38
C SER A 204 5.49 -6.58 -3.46
N ALA A 205 4.83 -6.28 -2.35
CA ALA A 205 3.37 -6.12 -2.28
C ALA A 205 2.96 -5.09 -1.23
N ILE A 206 1.83 -4.44 -1.46
CA ILE A 206 1.15 -3.56 -0.50
C ILE A 206 -0.36 -3.70 -0.67
N VAL A 207 -1.09 -3.85 0.44
CA VAL A 207 -2.55 -3.94 0.47
C VAL A 207 -3.15 -2.58 0.81
N GLY A 208 -4.03 -2.09 -0.03
CA GLY A 208 -4.80 -0.87 0.18
C GLY A 208 -6.21 -1.18 0.67
N LEU A 209 -6.61 -0.52 1.76
CA LEU A 209 -7.96 -0.58 2.31
C LEU A 209 -8.71 0.69 1.91
N GLY A 210 -9.80 0.52 1.17
CA GLY A 210 -10.70 1.59 0.76
C GLY A 210 -11.90 1.74 1.70
N THR A 211 -13.02 2.23 1.17
CA THR A 211 -14.27 2.40 1.93
C THR A 211 -14.84 1.07 2.37
N LEU A 212 -15.54 1.10 3.51
CA LEU A 212 -16.43 0.06 4.00
C LEU A 212 -17.84 0.62 4.04
N GLU A 213 -18.66 0.25 3.06
CA GLU A 213 -19.97 0.84 2.82
C GLU A 213 -21.03 -0.23 2.53
N GLN A 214 -22.31 0.11 2.74
CA GLN A 214 -23.43 -0.74 2.31
C GLN A 214 -23.72 -0.52 0.85
N GLU A 215 -23.80 -1.61 0.09
CA GLU A 215 -24.15 -1.60 -1.33
C GLU A 215 -25.26 -2.60 -1.65
N PRO A 216 -26.05 -2.33 -2.69
CA PRO A 216 -27.02 -3.31 -3.18
C PRO A 216 -26.29 -4.45 -3.89
N VAL A 217 -26.52 -5.69 -3.42
CA VAL A 217 -26.04 -6.89 -4.09
C VAL A 217 -27.22 -7.72 -4.60
N ILE A 218 -27.05 -8.37 -5.74
CA ILE A 218 -28.07 -9.27 -6.28
C ILE A 218 -27.76 -10.68 -5.79
N ARG A 219 -28.73 -11.30 -5.10
CA ARG A 219 -28.63 -12.68 -4.65
C ARG A 219 -29.99 -13.35 -4.84
N ASP A 220 -30.01 -14.55 -5.43
CA ASP A 220 -31.24 -15.36 -5.67
C ASP A 220 -32.39 -14.56 -6.33
N GLY A 221 -32.04 -13.64 -7.25
CA GLY A 221 -33.00 -12.78 -7.97
C GLY A 221 -33.56 -11.62 -7.18
N GLY A 222 -33.14 -11.42 -5.92
CA GLY A 222 -33.47 -10.27 -5.08
C GLY A 222 -32.31 -9.28 -4.94
N ILE A 223 -32.60 -8.06 -4.49
CA ILE A 223 -31.63 -7.02 -4.16
C ILE A 223 -31.56 -6.91 -2.64
N PHE A 224 -30.36 -7.06 -2.09
CA PHE A 224 -30.11 -7.02 -0.63
C PHE A 224 -29.00 -6.01 -0.34
N PRO A 225 -29.06 -5.31 0.81
CA PRO A 225 -27.91 -4.54 1.27
C PRO A 225 -26.82 -5.50 1.77
N ALA A 226 -25.57 -5.21 1.40
CA ALA A 226 -24.40 -5.93 1.91
C ALA A 226 -23.29 -4.96 2.25
N TRP A 227 -22.48 -5.27 3.26
CA TRP A 227 -21.30 -4.50 3.58
C TRP A 227 -20.16 -4.89 2.64
N ILE A 228 -19.66 -3.91 1.89
CA ILE A 228 -18.57 -4.08 0.95
C ILE A 228 -17.35 -3.33 1.44
N PHE A 229 -16.25 -4.05 1.61
CA PHE A 229 -14.95 -3.50 1.91
C PHE A 229 -14.13 -3.50 0.62
N ALA A 230 -13.79 -2.32 0.14
CA ALA A 230 -12.99 -2.19 -1.07
C ALA A 230 -11.51 -2.47 -0.76
N LEU A 231 -10.91 -3.39 -1.50
CA LEU A 231 -9.52 -3.80 -1.37
C LEU A 231 -8.75 -3.48 -2.65
N SER A 232 -7.52 -3.02 -2.50
CA SER A 232 -6.55 -2.89 -3.58
C SER A 232 -5.27 -3.61 -3.20
N MET A 233 -4.52 -4.11 -4.18
CA MET A 233 -3.19 -4.65 -3.96
C MET A 233 -2.30 -4.20 -5.10
N THR A 234 -1.22 -3.48 -4.78
CA THR A 234 -0.13 -3.22 -5.71
C THR A 234 0.98 -4.22 -5.47
N TYR A 235 1.55 -4.76 -6.54
CA TYR A 235 2.64 -5.73 -6.48
C TYR A 235 3.65 -5.48 -7.59
N ASP A 236 4.89 -5.96 -7.38
CA ASP A 236 5.94 -5.91 -8.38
C ASP A 236 5.81 -7.09 -9.34
N HIS A 237 5.39 -6.82 -10.59
CA HIS A 237 5.14 -7.85 -11.58
C HIS A 237 6.40 -8.55 -12.12
N ARG A 238 7.59 -8.12 -11.68
CA ARG A 238 8.84 -8.86 -11.93
C ARG A 238 8.98 -10.07 -11.02
N ILE A 239 8.28 -10.08 -9.86
CA ILE A 239 8.40 -11.07 -8.79
C ILE A 239 7.11 -11.85 -8.62
N ILE A 240 5.96 -11.16 -8.67
CA ILE A 240 4.63 -11.72 -8.42
C ILE A 240 3.81 -11.61 -9.68
N ASP A 241 3.33 -12.75 -10.19
CA ASP A 241 2.41 -12.79 -11.32
C ASP A 241 0.97 -12.43 -10.90
N GLY A 242 0.14 -12.06 -11.87
CA GLY A 242 -1.25 -11.65 -11.62
C GLY A 242 -2.11 -12.73 -10.96
N ALA A 243 -1.94 -14.01 -11.31
CA ALA A 243 -2.74 -15.09 -10.72
C ALA A 243 -2.42 -15.36 -9.24
N PRO A 244 -1.15 -15.45 -8.79
CA PRO A 244 -0.80 -15.45 -7.37
C PRO A 244 -1.34 -14.25 -6.62
N ALA A 245 -1.17 -13.03 -7.15
CA ALA A 245 -1.69 -11.80 -6.54
C ALA A 245 -3.21 -11.86 -6.34
N ALA A 246 -3.96 -12.32 -7.36
CA ALA A 246 -5.41 -12.43 -7.30
C ALA A 246 -5.86 -13.49 -6.27
N ARG A 247 -5.18 -14.65 -6.20
CA ARG A 247 -5.47 -15.67 -5.18
C ARG A 247 -5.22 -15.18 -3.77
N PHE A 248 -4.12 -14.48 -3.55
CA PHE A 248 -3.82 -13.87 -2.26
C PHE A 248 -4.88 -12.84 -1.83
N LEU A 249 -5.25 -11.92 -2.73
CA LEU A 249 -6.26 -10.93 -2.40
C LEU A 249 -7.64 -11.57 -2.14
N ALA A 250 -7.97 -12.65 -2.85
CA ALA A 250 -9.17 -13.45 -2.59
C ALA A 250 -9.09 -14.15 -1.22
N ALA A 251 -7.93 -14.67 -0.82
CA ALA A 251 -7.74 -15.24 0.51
C ALA A 251 -7.91 -14.19 1.61
N VAL A 252 -7.37 -12.97 1.44
CA VAL A 252 -7.60 -11.84 2.36
C VAL A 252 -9.09 -11.55 2.50
N LYS A 253 -9.82 -11.48 1.38
CA LYS A 253 -11.29 -11.28 1.36
C LYS A 253 -12.03 -12.32 2.18
N GLU A 254 -11.68 -13.61 2.03
CA GLU A 254 -12.33 -14.70 2.75
C GLU A 254 -12.05 -14.63 4.26
N LYS A 255 -10.78 -14.38 4.63
CA LYS A 255 -10.36 -14.31 6.03
C LYS A 255 -10.98 -13.15 6.80
N LEU A 256 -11.31 -12.03 6.15
CA LEU A 256 -11.90 -10.86 6.79
C LEU A 256 -13.17 -11.18 7.60
N ASN A 257 -14.01 -12.10 7.15
CA ASN A 257 -15.22 -12.48 7.89
C ASN A 257 -14.94 -13.34 9.11
N GLY A 258 -13.82 -14.05 9.14
CA GLY A 258 -13.43 -14.94 10.24
C GLY A 258 -12.54 -14.34 11.31
N VAL A 259 -11.94 -13.15 11.09
CA VAL A 259 -10.92 -12.58 11.99
C VAL A 259 -11.46 -12.16 13.36
N ILE A 260 -12.77 -11.86 13.47
CA ILE A 260 -13.41 -11.58 14.74
C ILE A 260 -14.13 -12.86 15.18
N PRO A 261 -13.69 -13.54 16.25
CA PRO A 261 -14.35 -14.74 16.73
C PRO A 261 -15.77 -14.43 17.25
N GLU A 262 -16.61 -15.47 17.29
CA GLU A 262 -18.01 -15.39 17.76
C GLU A 262 -18.14 -14.91 19.21
#